data_55944b36ccd423acfa2643b4b888f09c
#
_entry.id   55944b36ccd423acfa2643b4b888f09c
#
_cell.length_a   1.000
_cell.length_b   1.000
_cell.length_c   1.000
_cell.angle_alpha   90.00
_cell.angle_beta   90.00
_cell.angle_gamma   90.00
#
_symmetry.space_group_name_H-M   'P 1'
#
loop_
_entity.id
_entity.type
_entity.pdbx_description
1 polymer ?
#
loop_
_entity_poly.entity_id
_entity_poly.type
_entity_poly.pdbx_seq_one_letter_code
_entity_poly.pdbx_strand_id
1 'polypeptide(L)'
;MITAICFTILALSFAAIPFTLVAEGDIDVFKNDGWFYLSLFGVIKLVSTKAYFKHLDPLRNNLVIKGKKKEYEYHINADKKDKQSIIKLFDIEFFPYINIVSLDLRLAVGKSDDALFTTMTLGGLRVVLYGIFSYLKCSQKLEIRENFIAEYNKDAFQTYFLGIINISIADIIFLSLIHI
;
A
#
# COMPACT_ATOMS: atom_id res chain seq x y z
N MET A 1 -21.79 5.26 41.04
CA MET A 1 -22.27 4.39 39.98
C MET A 1 -22.60 5.15 38.70
N ILE A 2 -23.42 6.21 38.74
CA ILE A 2 -23.79 7.01 37.53
C ILE A 2 -22.58 7.64 36.85
N THR A 3 -21.62 8.18 37.61
CA THR A 3 -20.38 8.78 37.06
C THR A 3 -19.51 7.77 36.31
N ALA A 4 -19.43 6.54 36.82
CA ALA A 4 -18.67 5.47 36.15
C ALA A 4 -19.35 5.07 34.82
N ILE A 5 -20.67 4.99 34.78
CA ILE A 5 -21.45 4.68 33.58
C ILE A 5 -21.28 5.79 32.53
N CYS A 6 -21.36 7.06 32.95
CA CYS A 6 -21.15 8.19 32.04
C CYS A 6 -19.72 8.18 31.45
N PHE A 7 -18.71 7.85 32.27
CA PHE A 7 -17.33 7.78 31.81
C PHE A 7 -17.10 6.62 30.82
N THR A 8 -17.71 5.45 31.07
CA THR A 8 -17.61 4.31 30.12
C THR A 8 -18.31 4.60 28.80
N ILE A 9 -19.49 5.25 28.82
CA ILE A 9 -20.19 5.65 27.60
C ILE A 9 -19.36 6.67 26.82
N LEU A 10 -18.75 7.64 27.49
CA LEU A 10 -17.89 8.64 26.87
C LEU A 10 -16.65 7.98 26.23
N ALA A 11 -16.00 7.07 26.94
CA ALA A 11 -14.82 6.35 26.44
C ALA A 11 -15.16 5.47 25.23
N LEU A 12 -16.30 4.77 25.25
CA LEU A 12 -16.79 3.98 24.13
C LEU A 12 -17.13 4.84 22.91
N SER A 13 -17.76 6.00 23.14
CA SER A 13 -18.05 6.94 22.04
C SER A 13 -16.77 7.46 21.41
N PHE A 14 -15.73 7.74 22.21
CA PHE A 14 -14.45 8.19 21.70
C PHE A 14 -13.71 7.10 20.91
N ALA A 15 -13.83 5.85 21.34
CA ALA A 15 -13.23 4.70 20.65
C ALA A 15 -13.89 4.42 19.28
N ALA A 16 -15.15 4.81 19.11
CA ALA A 16 -15.89 4.63 17.87
C ALA A 16 -15.62 5.73 16.82
N ILE A 17 -14.90 6.82 17.18
CA ILE A 17 -14.60 7.90 16.22
C ILE A 17 -13.60 7.37 15.18
N PRO A 18 -13.95 7.41 13.87
CA PRO A 18 -13.04 6.97 12.83
C PRO A 18 -11.91 7.99 12.62
N PHE A 19 -10.69 7.49 12.48
CA PHE A 19 -9.53 8.26 12.06
C PHE A 19 -9.28 8.01 10.57
N THR A 20 -9.01 9.08 9.85
CA THR A 20 -8.62 8.98 8.44
C THR A 20 -7.11 8.85 8.34
N LEU A 21 -6.65 7.71 7.84
CA LEU A 21 -5.26 7.48 7.47
C LEU A 21 -5.12 7.66 5.96
N VAL A 22 -4.11 8.41 5.56
CA VAL A 22 -3.76 8.62 4.16
C VAL A 22 -2.39 7.99 3.92
N ALA A 23 -2.37 6.97 3.06
CA ALA A 23 -1.16 6.29 2.59
C ALA A 23 -0.88 6.78 1.17
N GLU A 24 0.30 7.33 0.94
CA GLU A 24 0.70 7.83 -0.37
C GLU A 24 2.12 7.40 -0.68
N GLY A 25 2.38 7.05 -1.94
CA GLY A 25 3.70 6.67 -2.37
C GLY A 25 3.87 6.78 -3.87
N ASP A 26 5.12 7.00 -4.27
CA ASP A 26 5.58 7.01 -5.64
C ASP A 26 6.88 6.22 -5.74
N ILE A 27 6.97 5.35 -6.72
CA ILE A 27 8.15 4.52 -6.98
C ILE A 27 8.47 4.61 -8.47
N ASP A 28 9.64 5.12 -8.79
CA ASP A 28 10.21 5.13 -10.14
C ASP A 28 11.44 4.22 -10.17
N VAL A 29 11.27 3.04 -10.75
CA VAL A 29 12.31 2.00 -10.76
C VAL A 29 13.52 2.44 -11.61
N PHE A 30 13.29 3.14 -12.73
CA PHE A 30 14.38 3.54 -13.63
C PHE A 30 15.15 4.75 -13.10
N LYS A 31 14.49 5.65 -12.36
CA LYS A 31 15.18 6.73 -11.67
C LYS A 31 15.79 6.29 -10.34
N ASN A 32 15.48 5.06 -9.92
CA ASN A 32 15.92 4.51 -8.64
C ASN A 32 15.52 5.42 -7.46
N ASP A 33 14.35 5.99 -7.52
CA ASP A 33 13.80 6.85 -6.49
C ASP A 33 12.39 6.39 -6.13
N GLY A 34 12.12 6.40 -4.84
CA GLY A 34 10.81 6.06 -4.33
C GLY A 34 10.60 6.65 -2.95
N TRP A 35 9.38 7.03 -2.69
CA TRP A 35 9.00 7.50 -1.36
C TRP A 35 7.62 6.96 -0.98
N PHE A 36 7.44 6.81 0.31
CA PHE A 36 6.18 6.41 0.92
C PHE A 36 5.96 7.22 2.18
N TYR A 37 4.77 7.68 2.40
CA TYR A 37 4.38 8.24 3.69
C TYR A 37 2.96 7.81 4.09
N LEU A 38 2.79 7.71 5.41
CA LEU A 38 1.52 7.50 6.07
C LEU A 38 1.24 8.75 6.91
N SER A 39 0.07 9.33 6.73
CA SER A 39 -0.36 10.50 7.48
C SER A 39 -1.72 10.29 8.13
N LEU A 40 -1.90 10.92 9.29
CA LEU A 40 -3.17 10.99 10.00
C LEU A 40 -3.89 12.26 9.54
N PHE A 41 -5.14 12.14 9.11
CA PHE A 41 -5.95 13.22 8.54
C PHE A 41 -5.31 13.96 7.35
N GLY A 42 -4.33 13.35 6.68
CA GLY A 42 -3.56 14.00 5.60
C GLY A 42 -2.59 15.08 6.04
N VAL A 43 -2.52 15.42 7.34
CA VAL A 43 -1.72 16.53 7.88
C VAL A 43 -0.55 16.04 8.72
N ILE A 44 -0.78 15.12 9.64
CA ILE A 44 0.22 14.64 10.59
C ILE A 44 0.95 13.45 9.97
N LYS A 45 2.19 13.62 9.52
CA LYS A 45 3.01 12.54 8.98
C LYS A 45 3.46 11.60 10.09
N LEU A 46 2.93 10.38 10.12
CA LEU A 46 3.28 9.34 11.06
C LEU A 46 4.57 8.62 10.65
N VAL A 47 4.63 8.22 9.37
CA VAL A 47 5.76 7.50 8.78
C VAL A 47 6.14 8.20 7.49
N SER A 48 7.44 8.36 7.27
CA SER A 48 7.99 8.83 5.99
C SER A 48 9.23 7.99 5.69
N THR A 49 9.22 7.34 4.57
CA THR A 49 10.26 6.40 4.15
C THR A 49 10.66 6.69 2.73
N LYS A 50 11.96 6.62 2.44
CA LYS A 50 12.48 6.61 1.07
C LYS A 50 12.90 5.19 0.72
N ALA A 51 12.58 4.75 -0.48
CA ALA A 51 12.98 3.46 -1.01
C ALA A 51 13.84 3.66 -2.26
N TYR A 52 14.93 2.91 -2.36
CA TYR A 52 15.77 2.89 -3.57
C TYR A 52 16.37 1.51 -3.75
N PHE A 53 16.68 1.15 -5.00
CA PHE A 53 17.33 -0.12 -5.32
C PHE A 53 18.84 0.09 -5.32
N LYS A 54 19.57 -0.68 -4.52
CA LYS A 54 21.03 -0.52 -4.34
C LYS A 54 21.85 -1.06 -5.53
N HIS A 55 21.30 -2.03 -6.26
CA HIS A 55 21.91 -2.58 -7.48
C HIS A 55 20.80 -3.02 -8.44
N LEU A 56 20.89 -2.55 -9.67
CA LEU A 56 20.06 -3.03 -10.80
C LEU A 56 20.72 -4.25 -11.48
N ASP A 57 21.28 -5.16 -10.71
CA ASP A 57 21.70 -6.45 -11.25
C ASP A 57 20.45 -7.35 -11.38
N PRO A 58 20.13 -7.85 -12.58
CA PRO A 58 18.89 -8.61 -12.79
C PRO A 58 18.80 -9.91 -11.95
N LEU A 59 19.89 -10.34 -11.31
CA LEU A 59 19.94 -11.53 -10.46
C LEU A 59 20.06 -11.25 -8.96
N ARG A 60 20.32 -10.00 -8.54
CA ARG A 60 20.49 -9.62 -7.12
C ARG A 60 19.92 -8.22 -6.87
N ASN A 61 18.62 -8.08 -6.90
CA ASN A 61 17.98 -6.82 -6.54
C ASN A 61 17.84 -6.73 -5.02
N ASN A 62 18.60 -5.82 -4.40
CA ASN A 62 18.44 -5.48 -3.01
C ASN A 62 17.57 -4.21 -2.92
N LEU A 63 16.41 -4.32 -2.30
CA LEU A 63 15.58 -3.19 -1.96
C LEU A 63 16.08 -2.58 -0.66
N VAL A 64 16.51 -1.32 -0.69
CA VAL A 64 16.90 -0.58 0.50
C VAL A 64 15.80 0.37 0.89
N ILE A 65 15.29 0.21 2.11
CA ILE A 65 14.28 1.08 2.69
C ILE A 65 14.93 1.94 3.76
N LYS A 66 15.00 3.24 3.51
CA LYS A 66 15.60 4.21 4.42
C LYS A 66 14.54 4.94 5.23
N GLY A 67 14.38 4.55 6.49
CA GLY A 67 13.58 5.27 7.46
C GLY A 67 14.36 6.43 8.10
N LYS A 68 13.68 7.29 8.88
CA LYS A 68 14.31 8.44 9.57
C LYS A 68 15.48 8.06 10.50
N LYS A 69 15.50 6.85 11.05
CA LYS A 69 16.50 6.40 12.06
C LYS A 69 17.27 5.12 11.69
N LYS A 70 16.79 4.34 10.73
CA LYS A 70 17.41 3.05 10.36
C LYS A 70 17.27 2.83 8.87
N GLU A 71 18.30 2.19 8.30
CA GLU A 71 18.32 1.70 6.93
C GLU A 71 18.12 0.18 6.99
N TYR A 72 17.14 -0.32 6.25
CA TYR A 72 16.83 -1.75 6.16
C TYR A 72 17.14 -2.20 4.74
N GLU A 73 18.02 -3.18 4.61
CA GLU A 73 18.35 -3.80 3.34
C GLU A 73 17.62 -5.14 3.23
N TYR A 74 16.73 -5.25 2.25
CA TYR A 74 16.00 -6.48 1.96
C TYR A 74 16.61 -7.13 0.73
N HIS A 75 17.16 -8.33 0.90
CA HIS A 75 17.58 -9.17 -0.21
C HIS A 75 16.36 -9.82 -0.84
N ILE A 76 16.02 -9.41 -2.08
CA ILE A 76 14.98 -10.05 -2.86
C ILE A 76 15.56 -11.36 -3.44
N ASN A 77 15.86 -12.31 -2.58
CA ASN A 77 16.13 -13.67 -3.01
C ASN A 77 14.81 -14.41 -3.06
N ALA A 78 14.53 -15.02 -4.22
CA ALA A 78 13.32 -15.80 -4.46
C ALA A 78 13.27 -17.14 -3.68
N ASP A 79 13.79 -17.18 -2.47
CA ASP A 79 13.73 -18.34 -1.61
C ASP A 79 12.29 -18.56 -1.11
N LYS A 80 11.85 -19.82 -1.15
CA LYS A 80 10.48 -20.25 -0.81
C LYS A 80 10.00 -19.78 0.57
N LYS A 81 10.91 -19.51 1.53
CA LYS A 81 10.55 -19.03 2.88
C LYS A 81 10.06 -17.60 2.89
N ASP A 82 10.59 -16.72 2.02
CA ASP A 82 10.18 -15.32 2.00
C ASP A 82 8.82 -15.12 1.32
N LYS A 83 8.44 -16.02 0.40
CA LYS A 83 7.09 -16.01 -0.19
C LYS A 83 5.99 -16.20 0.85
N GLN A 84 6.20 -17.05 1.86
CA GLN A 84 5.22 -17.26 2.93
C GLN A 84 5.12 -16.03 3.87
N SER A 85 6.21 -15.29 4.06
CA SER A 85 6.19 -14.08 4.88
C SER A 85 5.49 -12.91 4.17
N ILE A 86 5.65 -12.79 2.85
CA ILE A 86 4.94 -11.78 2.05
C ILE A 86 3.45 -12.10 1.97
N ILE A 87 3.08 -13.37 1.80
CA ILE A 87 1.66 -13.80 1.79
C ILE A 87 1.01 -13.58 3.16
N LYS A 88 1.73 -13.76 4.27
CA LYS A 88 1.23 -13.46 5.62
C LYS A 88 1.03 -11.96 5.87
N LEU A 89 1.80 -11.07 5.22
CA LEU A 89 1.58 -9.62 5.26
C LEU A 89 0.29 -9.20 4.54
N PHE A 90 -0.14 -10.00 3.54
CA PHE A 90 -1.42 -9.87 2.87
C PHE A 90 -2.43 -10.89 3.39
N ASP A 91 -2.46 -11.08 4.72
CA ASP A 91 -3.50 -11.94 5.31
C ASP A 91 -4.87 -11.32 4.99
N ILE A 92 -5.54 -11.94 4.02
CA ILE A 92 -6.81 -11.47 3.44
C ILE A 92 -7.89 -11.31 4.54
N GLU A 93 -7.69 -11.95 5.69
CA GLU A 93 -8.57 -11.83 6.85
C GLU A 93 -8.62 -10.43 7.48
N PHE A 94 -7.60 -9.57 7.22
CA PHE A 94 -7.58 -8.19 7.73
C PHE A 94 -8.44 -7.21 6.93
N PHE A 95 -8.61 -7.45 5.65
CA PHE A 95 -9.30 -6.52 4.76
C PHE A 95 -10.77 -6.20 5.13
N PRO A 96 -11.57 -7.14 5.68
CA PRO A 96 -12.94 -6.84 6.07
C PRO A 96 -13.05 -5.80 7.20
N TYR A 97 -12.01 -5.66 8.03
CA TYR A 97 -12.00 -4.76 9.19
C TYR A 97 -11.41 -3.38 8.88
N ILE A 98 -10.78 -3.24 7.71
CA ILE A 98 -10.20 -1.97 7.26
C ILE A 98 -11.16 -1.34 6.25
N ASN A 99 -11.74 -0.20 6.60
CA ASN A 99 -12.62 0.54 5.70
C ASN A 99 -11.80 1.42 4.76
N ILE A 100 -11.50 0.89 3.56
CA ILE A 100 -10.82 1.65 2.50
C ILE A 100 -11.87 2.50 1.80
N VAL A 101 -11.72 3.81 1.86
CA VAL A 101 -12.66 4.79 1.29
C VAL A 101 -12.36 5.05 -0.17
N SER A 102 -11.08 5.30 -0.48
CA SER A 102 -10.65 5.55 -1.85
C SER A 102 -9.24 5.04 -2.12
N LEU A 103 -9.01 4.68 -3.37
CA LEU A 103 -7.71 4.26 -3.89
C LEU A 103 -7.49 4.93 -5.26
N ASP A 104 -6.44 5.75 -5.39
CA ASP A 104 -5.96 6.28 -6.66
C ASP A 104 -4.65 5.54 -7.00
N LEU A 105 -4.62 4.90 -8.16
CA LEU A 105 -3.46 4.18 -8.66
C LEU A 105 -3.11 4.69 -10.06
N ARG A 106 -1.86 5.11 -10.23
CA ARG A 106 -1.30 5.48 -11.55
C ARG A 106 -0.11 4.60 -11.82
N LEU A 107 -0.12 3.95 -12.97
CA LEU A 107 0.94 3.05 -13.40
C LEU A 107 1.40 3.44 -14.79
N ALA A 108 2.67 3.79 -14.93
CA ALA A 108 3.31 4.02 -16.21
C ALA A 108 4.33 2.91 -16.49
N VAL A 109 4.20 2.25 -17.63
CA VAL A 109 5.12 1.20 -18.09
C VAL A 109 5.61 1.53 -19.48
N GLY A 110 6.90 1.36 -19.72
CA GLY A 110 7.50 1.62 -21.00
C GLY A 110 8.79 0.86 -21.25
N LYS A 111 9.02 0.49 -22.50
CA LYS A 111 10.28 0.01 -23.03
C LYS A 111 10.53 0.70 -24.36
N SER A 112 11.62 1.47 -24.47
CA SER A 112 11.92 2.34 -25.62
C SER A 112 11.97 1.61 -26.96
N ASP A 113 12.44 0.35 -26.98
CA ASP A 113 12.67 -0.41 -28.19
C ASP A 113 11.67 -1.56 -28.37
N ASP A 114 10.69 -1.70 -27.48
CA ASP A 114 9.76 -2.84 -27.51
C ASP A 114 8.33 -2.44 -27.09
N ALA A 115 7.58 -1.98 -28.08
CA ALA A 115 6.16 -1.62 -27.91
C ALA A 115 5.29 -2.84 -27.55
N LEU A 116 5.63 -4.03 -28.04
CA LEU A 116 4.91 -5.27 -27.75
C LEU A 116 5.07 -5.62 -26.26
N PHE A 117 6.30 -5.60 -25.77
CA PHE A 117 6.59 -5.84 -24.34
C PHE A 117 5.85 -4.84 -23.45
N THR A 118 5.89 -3.55 -23.80
CA THR A 118 5.18 -2.49 -23.08
C THR A 118 3.68 -2.78 -22.97
N THR A 119 3.06 -3.10 -24.12
CA THR A 119 1.62 -3.35 -24.18
C THR A 119 1.23 -4.62 -23.43
N MET A 120 1.98 -5.72 -23.59
CA MET A 120 1.72 -6.99 -22.90
C MET A 120 1.89 -6.87 -21.39
N THR A 121 2.95 -6.19 -20.95
CA THR A 121 3.22 -5.98 -19.53
C THR A 121 2.14 -5.13 -18.88
N LEU A 122 1.79 -4.01 -19.51
CA LEU A 122 0.74 -3.13 -18.99
C LEU A 122 -0.63 -3.83 -18.98
N GLY A 123 -0.95 -4.58 -20.05
CA GLY A 123 -2.17 -5.37 -20.15
C GLY A 123 -2.26 -6.45 -19.06
N GLY A 124 -1.17 -7.19 -18.85
CA GLY A 124 -1.09 -8.23 -17.81
C GLY A 124 -1.26 -7.64 -16.41
N LEU A 125 -0.55 -6.55 -16.09
CA LEU A 125 -0.67 -5.84 -14.82
C LEU A 125 -2.09 -5.32 -14.60
N ARG A 126 -2.71 -4.77 -15.64
CA ARG A 126 -4.09 -4.28 -15.60
C ARG A 126 -5.09 -5.39 -15.25
N VAL A 127 -4.95 -6.56 -15.84
CA VAL A 127 -5.83 -7.72 -15.54
C VAL A 127 -5.70 -8.14 -14.08
N VAL A 128 -4.47 -8.25 -13.57
CA VAL A 128 -4.22 -8.62 -12.16
C VAL A 128 -4.81 -7.57 -11.22
N LEU A 129 -4.56 -6.29 -11.47
CA LEU A 129 -5.07 -5.20 -10.64
C LEU A 129 -6.60 -5.13 -10.66
N TYR A 130 -7.23 -5.34 -11.82
CA TYR A 130 -8.70 -5.40 -11.88
C TYR A 130 -9.28 -6.57 -11.09
N GLY A 131 -8.60 -7.72 -11.05
CA GLY A 131 -8.99 -8.82 -10.19
C GLY A 131 -9.00 -8.42 -8.71
N ILE A 132 -7.92 -7.79 -8.25
CA ILE A 132 -7.80 -7.27 -6.87
C ILE A 132 -8.86 -6.20 -6.59
N PHE A 133 -9.04 -5.24 -7.49
CA PHE A 133 -10.01 -4.15 -7.33
C PHE A 133 -11.45 -4.66 -7.29
N SER A 134 -11.77 -5.67 -8.12
CA SER A 134 -13.09 -6.31 -8.10
C SER A 134 -13.37 -6.98 -6.75
N TYR A 135 -12.38 -7.68 -6.20
CA TYR A 135 -12.48 -8.27 -4.88
C TYR A 135 -12.71 -7.21 -3.79
N LEU A 136 -11.94 -6.13 -3.79
CA LEU A 136 -12.08 -5.04 -2.83
C LEU A 136 -13.44 -4.35 -2.94
N LYS A 137 -13.92 -4.09 -4.16
CA LYS A 137 -15.26 -3.49 -4.39
C LYS A 137 -16.41 -4.38 -3.94
N CYS A 138 -16.26 -5.71 -4.04
CA CYS A 138 -17.29 -6.64 -3.54
C CYS A 138 -17.39 -6.61 -2.02
N SER A 139 -16.29 -6.37 -1.31
CA SER A 139 -16.26 -6.36 0.15
C SER A 139 -16.58 -4.99 0.77
N GLN A 140 -16.37 -3.89 0.02
CA GLN A 140 -16.47 -2.53 0.56
C GLN A 140 -16.99 -1.54 -0.48
N LYS A 141 -17.59 -0.42 -0.01
CA LYS A 141 -17.93 0.73 -0.86
C LYS A 141 -16.69 1.56 -1.15
N LEU A 142 -15.85 1.08 -2.06
CA LEU A 142 -14.55 1.65 -2.38
C LEU A 142 -14.62 2.45 -3.69
N GLU A 143 -14.17 3.70 -3.66
CA GLU A 143 -13.92 4.49 -4.87
C GLU A 143 -12.51 4.19 -5.38
N ILE A 144 -12.41 3.62 -6.59
CA ILE A 144 -11.12 3.34 -7.23
C ILE A 144 -10.98 4.24 -8.44
N ARG A 145 -9.87 4.99 -8.48
CA ARG A 145 -9.40 5.75 -9.64
C ARG A 145 -8.13 5.12 -10.14
N GLU A 146 -8.11 4.80 -11.40
CA GLU A 146 -6.98 4.12 -12.03
C GLU A 146 -6.56 4.83 -13.30
N ASN A 147 -5.26 4.95 -13.50
CA ASN A 147 -4.68 5.51 -14.72
C ASN A 147 -3.48 4.67 -15.15
N PHE A 148 -3.61 4.00 -16.28
CA PHE A 148 -2.57 3.16 -16.88
C PHE A 148 -2.02 3.82 -18.12
N ILE A 149 -0.73 4.13 -18.12
CA ILE A 149 -0.03 4.89 -19.17
C ILE A 149 1.01 3.98 -19.83
N ALA A 150 0.92 3.81 -21.14
CA ALA A 150 1.95 3.15 -21.94
C ALA A 150 2.95 4.20 -22.47
N GLU A 151 4.23 4.05 -22.11
CA GLU A 151 5.32 4.94 -22.55
C GLU A 151 6.17 4.22 -23.60
N TYR A 152 5.94 4.49 -24.89
CA TYR A 152 6.62 3.77 -25.97
C TYR A 152 8.01 4.31 -26.30
N ASN A 153 8.32 5.54 -25.88
CA ASN A 153 9.53 6.24 -26.30
C ASN A 153 10.63 6.26 -25.23
N LYS A 154 10.40 5.63 -24.08
CA LYS A 154 11.35 5.58 -22.98
C LYS A 154 11.16 4.35 -22.12
N ASP A 155 12.21 3.92 -21.45
CA ASP A 155 12.13 2.93 -20.39
C ASP A 155 11.48 3.57 -19.18
N ALA A 156 10.35 3.05 -18.75
CA ALA A 156 9.57 3.57 -17.62
C ALA A 156 8.92 2.43 -16.84
N PHE A 157 9.03 2.49 -15.53
CA PHE A 157 8.19 1.73 -14.60
C PHE A 157 7.98 2.61 -13.37
N GLN A 158 6.89 3.36 -13.41
CA GLN A 158 6.53 4.29 -12.34
C GLN A 158 5.16 3.91 -11.79
N THR A 159 5.06 3.86 -10.48
CA THR A 159 3.81 3.56 -9.77
C THR A 159 3.57 4.63 -8.72
N TYR A 160 2.47 5.35 -8.84
CA TYR A 160 1.96 6.24 -7.81
C TYR A 160 0.69 5.63 -7.22
N PHE A 161 0.56 5.66 -5.92
CA PHE A 161 -0.67 5.27 -5.25
C PHE A 161 -1.01 6.23 -4.11
N LEU A 162 -2.31 6.45 -3.93
CA LEU A 162 -2.90 7.19 -2.83
C LEU A 162 -4.08 6.38 -2.29
N GLY A 163 -3.99 5.96 -1.04
CA GLY A 163 -5.04 5.23 -0.34
C GLY A 163 -5.59 6.04 0.83
N ILE A 164 -6.91 6.15 0.95
CA ILE A 164 -7.58 6.75 2.10
C ILE A 164 -8.32 5.65 2.85
N ILE A 165 -7.96 5.49 4.11
CA ILE A 165 -8.45 4.43 4.98
C ILE A 165 -9.08 5.08 6.21
N ASN A 166 -10.30 4.66 6.56
CA ASN A 166 -10.92 5.01 7.83
C ASN A 166 -10.80 3.84 8.79
N ILE A 167 -10.24 4.08 9.95
CA ILE A 167 -10.09 3.10 11.02
C ILE A 167 -10.46 3.73 12.35
N SER A 168 -11.17 3.01 13.21
CA SER A 168 -11.48 3.47 14.57
C SER A 168 -10.55 2.84 15.60
N ILE A 169 -10.48 3.41 16.80
CA ILE A 169 -9.76 2.78 17.91
C ILE A 169 -10.38 1.41 18.23
N ALA A 170 -11.70 1.30 18.13
CA ALA A 170 -12.41 0.04 18.35
C ALA A 170 -11.95 -1.04 17.37
N ASP A 171 -11.77 -0.69 16.07
CA ASP A 171 -11.26 -1.63 15.05
C ASP A 171 -9.83 -2.08 15.38
N ILE A 172 -8.96 -1.17 15.84
CA ILE A 172 -7.58 -1.48 16.23
C ILE A 172 -7.55 -2.44 17.43
N ILE A 173 -8.38 -2.18 18.45
CA ILE A 173 -8.48 -3.07 19.62
C ILE A 173 -9.00 -4.44 19.20
N PHE A 174 -10.04 -4.48 18.37
CA PHE A 174 -10.62 -5.74 17.88
C PHE A 174 -9.61 -6.56 17.07
N LEU A 175 -8.89 -5.91 16.15
CA LEU A 175 -7.81 -6.54 15.38
C LEU A 175 -6.70 -7.09 16.28
N SER A 176 -6.32 -6.35 17.33
CA SER A 176 -5.30 -6.82 18.27
C SER A 176 -5.75 -8.02 19.11
N LEU A 177 -7.04 -8.12 19.41
CA LEU A 177 -7.60 -9.27 20.16
C LEU A 177 -7.70 -10.55 19.33
N ILE A 178 -7.89 -10.44 18.02
CA ILE A 178 -7.93 -11.61 17.11
C ILE A 178 -6.52 -12.21 16.93
N HIS A 179 -5.46 -11.43 17.16
CA HIS A 179 -4.07 -11.87 16.96
C HIS A 179 -3.38 -12.41 18.23
N ILE A 180 -4.05 -12.44 19.37
CA ILE A 180 -3.58 -13.08 20.60
C ILE A 180 -4.12 -14.51 20.66
#